data_7d8d3e326498da2bca8b682af3034ee1
#
_entry.id   7d8d3e326498da2bca8b682af3034ee1
#
_cell.length_a   1.000
_cell.length_b   1.000
_cell.length_c   1.000
_cell.angle_alpha   90.00
_cell.angle_beta   90.00
_cell.angle_gamma   90.00
#
_symmetry.space_group_name_H-M   'P 1'
#
loop_
_entity.id
_entity.type
_entity.pdbx_description
1 polymer ?
#
loop_
_entity_poly.entity_id
_entity_poly.type
_entity_poly.pdbx_seq_one_letter_code
_entity_poly.pdbx_strand_id
1 'polypeptide(L)'
;MNKYLKFTGIEAKQSDKHHVISVICKADEILQIAEIDRIRRSDQGEIFGFQRPKIKNHINEIRDYLNKDGAVLPNPIVLAFTKDILITKKAKNNIEIEIDVTNGPPGLVVDGQQRLTALAEVVDKKFEVFVSILICKDEEELKRQFILINNTKPLSKSLIYELLPGVSNLPERMSAKTLASKLTNNLNYDESSSLYLDIKQHTNVQGRIRDTAIQRLLLNSLSDGACRDLINEENGENLCFNLISQYFKAVKKTFPEAWDKKLRPHTSRLIHGAGIVAMGYVMEYLFNRDNARTFQEFRAGIAPLEERTAWTEKDGSWYFGDEIRNWNSIQNTHRDIQLLASYLLRCVKK
;
A
#
# COMPACT_ATOMS: atom_id res chain seq x y z
N MET A 1 27.13 27.08 14.13
CA MET A 1 26.60 27.04 15.49
C MET A 1 25.53 25.95 15.55
N ASN A 2 25.66 25.06 16.49
CA ASN A 2 24.62 24.03 16.68
C ASN A 2 23.32 24.70 17.12
N LYS A 3 22.21 24.33 16.50
CA LYS A 3 20.88 24.87 16.80
C LYS A 3 20.05 23.82 17.53
N TYR A 4 19.68 24.13 18.78
CA TYR A 4 18.86 23.26 19.62
C TYR A 4 17.53 23.91 19.93
N LEU A 5 16.47 23.11 19.92
CA LEU A 5 15.15 23.49 20.45
C LEU A 5 14.89 22.74 21.74
N LYS A 6 14.36 23.44 22.75
CA LYS A 6 14.09 22.91 24.08
C LYS A 6 12.60 22.93 24.37
N PHE A 7 12.12 21.82 24.89
CA PHE A 7 10.72 21.66 25.30
C PHE A 7 10.64 21.06 26.70
N THR A 8 9.65 21.48 27.46
CA THR A 8 9.28 20.82 28.71
C THR A 8 8.07 19.93 28.47
N GLY A 9 8.14 18.70 28.92
CA GLY A 9 7.08 17.72 28.72
C GLY A 9 6.85 16.82 29.93
N ILE A 10 5.89 15.92 29.76
CA ILE A 10 5.52 14.90 30.76
C ILE A 10 5.71 13.54 30.11
N GLU A 11 6.49 12.68 30.77
CA GLU A 11 6.69 11.30 30.34
C GLU A 11 5.58 10.40 30.85
N ALA A 12 4.94 9.67 29.95
CA ALA A 12 3.99 8.61 30.29
C ALA A 12 4.71 7.25 30.32
N LYS A 13 4.67 6.59 31.47
CA LYS A 13 5.25 5.24 31.66
C LYS A 13 4.32 4.19 31.02
N GLN A 14 4.50 3.94 29.73
CA GLN A 14 3.73 2.93 28.99
C GLN A 14 4.52 1.65 28.75
N SER A 15 5.84 1.72 28.69
CA SER A 15 6.73 0.61 28.41
C SER A 15 8.13 0.91 28.94
N ASP A 16 8.85 -0.12 29.37
CA ASP A 16 10.27 0.01 29.78
C ASP A 16 11.21 0.20 28.58
N LYS A 17 10.70 -0.02 27.36
CA LYS A 17 11.48 0.05 26.10
C LYS A 17 11.28 1.34 25.31
N HIS A 18 10.25 2.12 25.64
CA HIS A 18 9.89 3.30 24.85
C HIS A 18 9.63 4.49 25.75
N HIS A 19 10.15 5.63 25.35
CA HIS A 19 9.79 6.91 25.94
C HIS A 19 8.63 7.52 25.17
N VAL A 20 7.52 7.77 25.84
CA VAL A 20 6.36 8.47 25.32
C VAL A 20 6.17 9.76 26.09
N ILE A 21 6.33 10.88 25.40
CA ILE A 21 6.41 12.20 26.03
C ILE A 21 5.37 13.12 25.39
N SER A 22 4.61 13.82 26.22
CA SER A 22 3.68 14.86 25.76
C SER A 22 4.27 16.25 25.98
N VAL A 23 4.28 17.06 24.93
CA VAL A 23 4.71 18.47 24.96
C VAL A 23 3.65 19.34 24.31
N ILE A 24 3.73 20.65 24.51
CA ILE A 24 2.93 21.66 23.80
C ILE A 24 3.85 22.41 22.84
N CYS A 25 3.45 22.49 21.58
CA CYS A 25 4.21 23.16 20.53
C CYS A 25 3.30 23.99 19.64
N LYS A 26 3.86 25.00 18.97
CA LYS A 26 3.25 25.67 17.83
C LYS A 26 3.54 24.92 16.52
N ALA A 27 2.73 25.14 15.50
CA ALA A 27 2.90 24.46 14.22
C ALA A 27 4.28 24.71 13.57
N ASP A 28 4.79 25.91 13.66
CA ASP A 28 6.11 26.31 13.17
C ASP A 28 7.26 25.64 13.94
N GLU A 29 7.10 25.45 15.24
CA GLU A 29 8.07 24.70 16.07
C GLU A 29 8.10 23.22 15.67
N ILE A 30 6.92 22.62 15.44
CA ILE A 30 6.83 21.21 15.00
C ILE A 30 7.56 21.02 13.67
N LEU A 31 7.37 21.92 12.70
CA LEU A 31 8.03 21.86 11.39
C LEU A 31 9.55 22.04 11.44
N GLN A 32 10.07 22.64 12.52
CA GLN A 32 11.52 22.73 12.74
C GLN A 32 12.11 21.45 13.31
N ILE A 33 11.32 20.62 14.01
CA ILE A 33 11.80 19.41 14.70
C ILE A 33 11.39 18.11 14.01
N ALA A 34 10.38 18.14 13.11
CA ALA A 34 9.90 16.95 12.42
C ALA A 34 9.42 17.26 11.00
N GLU A 35 9.68 16.34 10.10
CA GLU A 35 9.22 16.41 8.71
C GLU A 35 8.07 15.45 8.42
N ILE A 36 7.33 15.77 7.35
CA ILE A 36 6.29 14.92 6.78
C ILE A 36 6.94 14.13 5.63
N ASP A 37 7.46 12.94 5.92
CA ASP A 37 8.16 12.11 4.94
C ASP A 37 7.16 11.23 4.17
N ARG A 38 6.84 11.65 2.94
CA ARG A 38 5.89 10.96 2.09
C ARG A 38 6.50 9.78 1.38
N ILE A 39 5.69 8.72 1.24
CA ILE A 39 6.11 7.51 0.53
C ILE A 39 6.51 7.86 -0.92
N ARG A 40 7.73 7.50 -1.29
CA ARG A 40 8.31 7.64 -2.63
C ARG A 40 9.23 6.44 -2.91
N ARG A 41 9.58 6.24 -4.16
CA ARG A 41 10.59 5.26 -4.55
C ARG A 41 11.78 5.95 -5.22
N SER A 42 12.96 5.38 -5.00
CA SER A 42 14.14 5.72 -5.79
C SER A 42 14.03 5.16 -7.22
N ASP A 43 14.92 5.61 -8.09
CA ASP A 43 15.07 5.03 -9.44
C ASP A 43 15.46 3.54 -9.42
N GLN A 44 15.99 3.06 -8.28
CA GLN A 44 16.34 1.66 -8.04
C GLN A 44 15.19 0.84 -7.43
N GLY A 45 14.00 1.44 -7.27
CA GLY A 45 12.80 0.78 -6.75
C GLY A 45 12.71 0.69 -5.23
N GLU A 46 13.67 1.24 -4.47
CA GLU A 46 13.62 1.27 -3.01
C GLU A 46 12.55 2.23 -2.50
N ILE A 47 11.85 1.84 -1.44
CA ILE A 47 10.81 2.66 -0.80
C ILE A 47 11.46 3.58 0.22
N PHE A 48 11.21 4.88 0.07
CA PHE A 48 11.52 5.92 1.06
C PHE A 48 10.23 6.56 1.56
N GLY A 49 10.24 6.93 2.85
CA GLY A 49 9.05 7.47 3.50
C GLY A 49 7.93 6.45 3.65
N PHE A 50 6.85 6.82 4.34
CA PHE A 50 5.75 5.91 4.62
C PHE A 50 4.39 6.59 4.75
N GLN A 51 4.28 7.88 4.45
CA GLN A 51 3.05 8.63 4.63
C GLN A 51 2.24 8.79 3.35
N ARG A 52 0.93 9.00 3.52
CA ARG A 52 -0.01 9.15 2.41
C ARG A 52 0.24 10.43 1.60
N PRO A 53 -0.12 10.44 0.30
CA PRO A 53 -0.24 11.68 -0.47
C PRO A 53 -1.19 12.68 0.18
N LYS A 54 -0.97 13.98 -0.06
CA LYS A 54 -1.88 15.06 0.38
C LYS A 54 -3.29 14.86 -0.18
N ILE A 55 -4.30 14.91 0.69
CA ILE A 55 -5.70 15.00 0.28
C ILE A 55 -6.10 16.47 0.42
N LYS A 56 -5.93 17.24 -0.67
CA LYS A 56 -6.15 18.71 -0.67
C LYS A 56 -7.49 19.13 -0.07
N ASN A 57 -8.58 18.45 -0.45
CA ASN A 57 -9.91 18.80 0.05
C ASN A 57 -10.00 18.67 1.58
N HIS A 58 -9.44 17.61 2.15
CA HIS A 58 -9.47 17.40 3.60
C HIS A 58 -8.57 18.38 4.37
N ILE A 59 -7.43 18.77 3.81
CA ILE A 59 -6.57 19.81 4.39
C ILE A 59 -7.30 21.16 4.39
N ASN A 60 -7.97 21.51 3.29
CA ASN A 60 -8.77 22.73 3.19
C ASN A 60 -9.92 22.72 4.22
N GLU A 61 -10.64 21.61 4.38
CA GLU A 61 -11.70 21.50 5.39
C GLU A 61 -11.17 21.74 6.82
N ILE A 62 -10.02 21.15 7.17
CA ILE A 62 -9.39 21.37 8.48
C ILE A 62 -8.95 22.81 8.64
N ARG A 63 -8.29 23.40 7.64
CA ARG A 63 -7.86 24.81 7.66
C ARG A 63 -9.05 25.75 7.84
N ASP A 64 -10.11 25.55 7.08
CA ASP A 64 -11.30 26.38 7.12
C ASP A 64 -12.03 26.26 8.47
N TYR A 65 -11.98 25.08 9.10
CA TYR A 65 -12.44 24.90 10.47
C TYR A 65 -11.55 25.66 11.47
N LEU A 66 -10.22 25.54 11.37
CA LEU A 66 -9.28 26.17 12.29
C LEU A 66 -9.33 27.72 12.22
N ASN A 67 -9.75 28.28 11.09
CA ASN A 67 -9.95 29.72 10.95
C ASN A 67 -11.21 30.24 11.64
N LYS A 68 -12.16 29.36 12.04
CA LYS A 68 -13.36 29.78 12.77
C LYS A 68 -13.06 30.17 14.21
N ASP A 69 -13.84 31.09 14.74
CA ASP A 69 -13.78 31.41 16.16
C ASP A 69 -14.22 30.21 17.00
N GLY A 70 -13.49 29.97 18.09
CA GLY A 70 -13.73 28.80 18.96
C GLY A 70 -13.25 27.45 18.41
N ALA A 71 -12.51 27.40 17.30
CA ALA A 71 -11.93 26.18 16.81
C ALA A 71 -10.96 25.57 17.82
N VAL A 72 -11.01 24.25 18.02
CA VAL A 72 -10.15 23.49 18.93
C VAL A 72 -9.58 22.27 18.21
N LEU A 73 -8.35 21.86 18.59
CA LEU A 73 -7.66 20.70 18.04
C LEU A 73 -7.17 19.80 19.18
N PRO A 74 -8.07 19.01 19.80
CA PRO A 74 -7.74 18.23 21.00
C PRO A 74 -6.87 16.98 20.72
N ASN A 75 -6.87 16.49 19.47
CA ASN A 75 -6.10 15.30 19.11
C ASN A 75 -4.63 15.66 18.92
N PRO A 76 -3.67 15.01 19.62
CA PRO A 76 -2.26 15.29 19.49
C PRO A 76 -1.73 15.00 18.09
N ILE A 77 -0.67 15.70 17.70
CA ILE A 77 0.19 15.32 16.59
C ILE A 77 1.22 14.32 17.15
N VAL A 78 1.45 13.22 16.46
CA VAL A 78 2.39 12.20 16.92
C VAL A 78 3.67 12.30 16.10
N LEU A 79 4.78 12.49 16.80
CA LEU A 79 6.13 12.54 16.25
C LEU A 79 6.93 11.34 16.72
N ALA A 80 7.86 10.86 15.91
CA ALA A 80 8.84 9.87 16.31
C ALA A 80 10.26 10.31 16.00
N PHE A 81 11.19 9.94 16.87
CA PHE A 81 12.60 10.24 16.76
C PHE A 81 13.42 8.96 16.92
N THR A 82 14.48 8.81 16.13
CA THR A 82 15.46 7.72 16.27
C THR A 82 16.83 8.23 16.72
N LYS A 83 17.06 9.54 16.63
CA LYS A 83 18.34 10.22 16.93
C LYS A 83 18.11 11.72 17.19
N ASP A 84 19.19 12.42 17.50
CA ASP A 84 19.27 13.88 17.63
C ASP A 84 18.29 14.47 18.68
N ILE A 85 17.95 13.68 19.69
CA ILE A 85 17.11 14.06 20.81
C ILE A 85 17.75 13.64 22.15
N LEU A 86 17.84 14.57 23.07
CA LEU A 86 18.34 14.35 24.44
C LEU A 86 17.21 14.56 25.44
N ILE A 87 17.05 13.62 26.34
CA ILE A 87 16.05 13.67 27.40
C ILE A 87 16.74 13.85 28.75
N THR A 88 16.35 14.89 29.47
CA THR A 88 16.81 15.16 30.83
C THR A 88 15.65 15.06 31.80
N LYS A 89 15.69 14.08 32.69
CA LYS A 89 14.66 13.91 33.74
C LYS A 89 14.79 15.02 34.79
N LYS A 90 13.69 15.67 35.09
CA LYS A 90 13.56 16.63 36.20
C LYS A 90 12.87 15.97 37.38
N ALA A 91 11.93 16.62 38.02
CA ALA A 91 11.19 16.07 39.15
C ALA A 91 9.96 15.29 38.75
N LYS A 92 9.69 14.14 39.36
CA LYS A 92 8.55 13.26 39.07
C LYS A 92 8.57 12.79 37.59
N ASN A 93 7.50 13.06 36.84
CA ASN A 93 7.37 12.71 35.42
C ASN A 93 7.74 13.85 34.48
N ASN A 94 8.16 15.01 35.04
CA ASN A 94 8.56 16.15 34.20
C ASN A 94 9.95 15.90 33.62
N ILE A 95 10.06 16.21 32.33
CA ILE A 95 11.31 16.06 31.58
C ILE A 95 11.57 17.31 30.75
N GLU A 96 12.82 17.53 30.46
CA GLU A 96 13.29 18.50 29.48
C GLU A 96 13.82 17.76 28.28
N ILE A 97 13.42 18.18 27.08
CA ILE A 97 13.84 17.61 25.81
C ILE A 97 14.64 18.66 25.06
N GLU A 98 15.80 18.28 24.60
CA GLU A 98 16.65 19.05 23.70
C GLU A 98 16.74 18.34 22.36
N ILE A 99 16.35 19.03 21.26
CA ILE A 99 16.35 18.45 19.91
C ILE A 99 17.36 19.23 19.06
N ASP A 100 18.33 18.51 18.48
CA ASP A 100 19.31 19.10 17.57
C ASP A 100 18.72 19.24 16.17
N VAL A 101 18.52 20.47 15.74
CA VAL A 101 17.98 20.82 14.42
C VAL A 101 19.05 21.44 13.50
N THR A 102 20.31 21.23 13.80
CA THR A 102 21.45 21.80 13.05
C THR A 102 21.44 21.33 11.59
N ASN A 103 21.11 20.06 11.35
CA ASN A 103 21.09 19.45 10.04
C ASN A 103 19.69 19.30 9.44
N GLY A 104 18.72 20.06 9.94
CA GLY A 104 17.32 19.97 9.56
C GLY A 104 16.46 19.23 10.60
N PRO A 105 15.16 19.01 10.34
CA PRO A 105 14.25 18.34 11.25
C PRO A 105 14.64 16.85 11.44
N PRO A 106 15.02 16.40 12.64
CA PRO A 106 15.44 15.01 12.85
C PRO A 106 14.29 14.03 13.09
N GLY A 107 13.11 14.54 13.41
CA GLY A 107 11.93 13.74 13.71
C GLY A 107 11.03 13.52 12.51
N LEU A 108 10.12 12.55 12.63
CA LEU A 108 9.12 12.25 11.62
C LEU A 108 7.72 12.37 12.20
N VAL A 109 6.79 12.98 11.44
CA VAL A 109 5.38 13.03 11.80
C VAL A 109 4.76 11.67 11.56
N VAL A 110 4.33 10.97 12.62
CA VAL A 110 3.71 9.63 12.54
C VAL A 110 2.21 9.70 12.31
N ASP A 111 1.51 10.56 13.07
CA ASP A 111 0.08 10.87 12.85
C ASP A 111 -0.17 12.38 12.92
N GLY A 112 -1.19 12.83 12.22
CA GLY A 112 -1.59 14.24 12.21
C GLY A 112 -1.02 15.05 11.06
N GLN A 113 -0.43 14.45 10.01
CA GLN A 113 0.18 15.18 8.88
C GLN A 113 -0.76 16.20 8.21
N GLN A 114 -2.04 15.84 8.03
CA GLN A 114 -3.02 16.72 7.39
C GLN A 114 -3.40 17.87 8.33
N ARG A 115 -3.48 17.59 9.64
CA ARG A 115 -3.70 18.59 10.69
C ARG A 115 -2.54 19.57 10.75
N LEU A 116 -1.29 19.06 10.77
CA LEU A 116 -0.09 19.89 10.76
C LEU A 116 0.01 20.72 9.48
N THR A 117 -0.28 20.12 8.32
CA THR A 117 -0.29 20.87 7.05
C THR A 117 -1.33 21.98 7.07
N ALA A 118 -2.54 21.72 7.57
CA ALA A 118 -3.59 22.72 7.68
C ALA A 118 -3.22 23.83 8.67
N LEU A 119 -2.64 23.47 9.83
CA LEU A 119 -2.15 24.44 10.82
C LEU A 119 -1.08 25.38 10.27
N ALA A 120 -0.18 24.86 9.43
CA ALA A 120 0.86 25.65 8.78
C ALA A 120 0.31 26.65 7.75
N GLU A 121 -0.91 26.41 7.25
CA GLU A 121 -1.61 27.32 6.32
C GLU A 121 -2.50 28.35 7.05
N VAL A 122 -2.64 28.28 8.38
CA VAL A 122 -3.36 29.26 9.20
C VAL A 122 -2.41 30.39 9.59
N VAL A 123 -2.57 31.56 8.98
CA VAL A 123 -1.63 32.70 9.14
C VAL A 123 -1.97 33.56 10.35
N ASP A 124 -3.27 33.78 10.64
CA ASP A 124 -3.72 34.80 11.57
C ASP A 124 -3.92 34.30 13.02
N LYS A 125 -3.78 33.01 13.26
CA LYS A 125 -3.96 32.41 14.58
C LYS A 125 -2.74 31.58 14.99
N LYS A 126 -2.27 31.81 16.21
CA LYS A 126 -1.23 30.96 16.83
C LYS A 126 -1.91 29.84 17.59
N PHE A 127 -1.91 28.64 17.00
CA PHE A 127 -2.38 27.44 17.66
C PHE A 127 -1.24 26.77 18.43
N GLU A 128 -1.45 26.55 19.71
CA GLU A 128 -0.69 25.58 20.49
C GLU A 128 -1.41 24.24 20.44
N VAL A 129 -0.67 23.19 20.12
CA VAL A 129 -1.19 21.85 19.98
C VAL A 129 -0.45 20.87 20.86
N PHE A 130 -1.15 19.83 21.30
CA PHE A 130 -0.52 18.71 21.96
C PHE A 130 0.28 17.91 20.94
N VAL A 131 1.51 17.58 21.35
CA VAL A 131 2.42 16.71 20.57
C VAL A 131 2.81 15.54 21.43
N SER A 132 2.64 14.34 20.89
CA SER A 132 3.09 13.10 21.49
C SER A 132 4.40 12.68 20.81
N ILE A 133 5.49 12.68 21.55
CA ILE A 133 6.82 12.28 21.05
C ILE A 133 7.08 10.84 21.46
N LEU A 134 7.41 9.99 20.48
CA LEU A 134 7.83 8.61 20.66
C LEU A 134 9.31 8.49 20.30
N ILE A 135 10.10 7.92 21.19
CA ILE A 135 11.49 7.60 20.90
C ILE A 135 11.59 6.15 20.46
N CYS A 136 12.08 5.95 19.25
CA CYS A 136 12.30 4.64 18.63
C CYS A 136 13.80 4.32 18.62
N LYS A 137 14.13 3.06 18.77
CA LYS A 137 15.51 2.57 18.77
C LYS A 137 16.17 2.76 17.39
N ASP A 138 15.41 2.49 16.32
CA ASP A 138 15.87 2.50 14.95
C ASP A 138 14.71 2.77 13.99
N GLU A 139 15.00 2.84 12.69
CA GLU A 139 14.02 3.12 11.64
C GLU A 139 13.00 1.97 11.46
N GLU A 140 13.40 0.72 11.70
CA GLU A 140 12.50 -0.43 11.62
C GLU A 140 11.41 -0.33 12.70
N GLU A 141 11.81 0.00 13.92
CA GLU A 141 10.87 0.22 15.02
C GLU A 141 9.93 1.39 14.73
N LEU A 142 10.45 2.49 14.18
CA LEU A 142 9.66 3.63 13.77
C LEU A 142 8.59 3.22 12.73
N LYS A 143 8.96 2.46 11.70
CA LYS A 143 8.02 1.91 10.70
C LYS A 143 6.96 1.01 11.37
N ARG A 144 7.39 0.16 12.30
CA ARG A 144 6.47 -0.70 13.05
C ARG A 144 5.46 0.11 13.86
N GLN A 145 5.92 1.11 14.62
CA GLN A 145 5.05 1.99 15.40
C GLN A 145 4.11 2.80 14.51
N PHE A 146 4.59 3.30 13.38
CA PHE A 146 3.74 3.96 12.39
C PHE A 146 2.58 3.07 11.94
N ILE A 147 2.84 1.81 11.61
CA ILE A 147 1.81 0.85 11.21
C ILE A 147 0.82 0.61 12.35
N LEU A 148 1.29 0.43 13.58
CA LEU A 148 0.45 0.16 14.74
C LEU A 148 -0.43 1.35 15.11
N ILE A 149 0.11 2.55 15.18
CA ILE A 149 -0.60 3.79 15.52
C ILE A 149 -1.68 4.08 14.46
N ASN A 150 -1.37 3.89 13.17
CA ASN A 150 -2.30 4.13 12.10
C ASN A 150 -3.27 2.97 11.81
N ASN A 151 -3.07 1.80 12.41
CA ASN A 151 -4.00 0.67 12.27
C ASN A 151 -5.34 0.89 12.99
N THR A 152 -5.45 1.89 13.82
CA THR A 152 -6.71 2.34 14.46
C THR A 152 -7.60 3.14 13.50
N LYS A 153 -7.03 3.70 12.42
CA LYS A 153 -7.75 4.27 11.28
C LYS A 153 -7.34 3.50 10.03
N PRO A 154 -8.26 3.08 9.17
CA PRO A 154 -7.90 2.25 8.02
C PRO A 154 -6.94 3.00 7.09
N LEU A 155 -5.65 2.67 7.20
CA LEU A 155 -4.72 2.92 6.11
C LEU A 155 -5.27 2.25 4.85
N SER A 156 -5.04 2.84 3.69
CA SER A 156 -5.36 2.13 2.46
C SER A 156 -4.58 0.82 2.42
N LYS A 157 -5.25 -0.26 2.04
CA LYS A 157 -4.59 -1.58 1.95
C LYS A 157 -3.33 -1.54 1.06
N SER A 158 -3.36 -0.74 0.01
CA SER A 158 -2.25 -0.51 -0.89
C SER A 158 -1.01 0.03 -0.15
N LEU A 159 -1.17 1.06 0.69
CA LEU A 159 -0.05 1.61 1.44
C LEU A 159 0.51 0.60 2.46
N ILE A 160 -0.37 -0.11 3.17
CA ILE A 160 0.07 -1.17 4.09
C ILE A 160 0.91 -2.20 3.33
N TYR A 161 0.44 -2.65 2.17
CA TYR A 161 1.14 -3.64 1.37
C TYR A 161 2.50 -3.15 0.86
N GLU A 162 2.63 -1.88 0.49
CA GLU A 162 3.94 -1.35 0.08
C GLU A 162 4.96 -1.28 1.23
N LEU A 163 4.50 -1.11 2.47
CA LEU A 163 5.37 -1.01 3.66
C LEU A 163 5.76 -2.37 4.25
N LEU A 164 4.93 -3.41 4.05
CA LEU A 164 5.15 -4.72 4.67
C LEU A 164 6.52 -5.35 4.39
N PRO A 165 7.10 -5.31 3.17
CA PRO A 165 8.39 -5.93 2.88
C PRO A 165 9.57 -5.36 3.69
N GLY A 166 9.45 -4.13 4.17
CA GLY A 166 10.49 -3.46 4.96
C GLY A 166 10.35 -3.62 6.47
N VAL A 167 9.46 -4.50 6.96
CA VAL A 167 9.19 -4.64 8.40
C VAL A 167 9.31 -6.10 8.83
N SER A 168 10.21 -6.39 9.76
CA SER A 168 10.35 -7.69 10.41
C SER A 168 9.47 -7.79 11.67
N ASN A 169 9.33 -8.98 12.22
CA ASN A 169 8.61 -9.25 13.47
C ASN A 169 7.13 -8.82 13.49
N LEU A 170 6.46 -8.88 12.36
CA LEU A 170 5.02 -8.71 12.28
C LEU A 170 4.27 -9.96 12.79
N PRO A 171 3.02 -9.81 13.27
CA PRO A 171 2.21 -10.96 13.65
C PRO A 171 2.13 -11.99 12.51
N GLU A 172 2.16 -13.28 12.84
CA GLU A 172 2.19 -14.41 11.90
C GLU A 172 1.11 -14.32 10.80
N ARG A 173 -0.08 -13.82 11.17
CA ARG A 173 -1.17 -13.52 10.21
C ARG A 173 -0.82 -12.52 9.09
N MET A 174 0.31 -11.80 9.21
CA MET A 174 0.77 -10.82 8.21
C MET A 174 1.89 -11.36 7.32
N SER A 175 2.47 -12.53 7.64
CA SER A 175 3.60 -13.11 6.87
C SER A 175 3.24 -13.38 5.40
N ALA A 176 2.11 -14.03 5.15
CA ALA A 176 1.62 -14.27 3.79
C ALA A 176 1.36 -12.95 3.02
N LYS A 177 0.88 -11.92 3.72
CA LYS A 177 0.66 -10.59 3.12
C LYS A 177 1.99 -9.90 2.79
N THR A 178 3.00 -10.08 3.63
CA THR A 178 4.36 -9.55 3.39
C THR A 178 4.95 -10.16 2.13
N LEU A 179 4.83 -11.48 1.99
CA LEU A 179 5.32 -12.20 0.82
C LEU A 179 4.55 -11.80 -0.45
N ALA A 180 3.22 -11.75 -0.41
CA ALA A 180 2.40 -11.30 -1.53
C ALA A 180 2.75 -9.86 -1.94
N SER A 181 3.04 -9.00 -0.95
CA SER A 181 3.47 -7.61 -1.20
C SER A 181 4.84 -7.55 -1.87
N LYS A 182 5.81 -8.33 -1.40
CA LYS A 182 7.15 -8.43 -1.99
C LYS A 182 7.06 -8.90 -3.45
N LEU A 183 6.30 -9.95 -3.71
CA LEU A 183 6.07 -10.44 -5.08
C LEU A 183 5.36 -9.40 -5.95
N THR A 184 4.38 -8.67 -5.43
CA THR A 184 3.72 -7.57 -6.17
C THR A 184 4.71 -6.48 -6.53
N ASN A 185 5.61 -6.11 -5.62
CA ASN A 185 6.66 -5.12 -5.89
C ASN A 185 7.62 -5.60 -6.97
N ASN A 186 8.08 -6.86 -6.88
CA ASN A 186 8.94 -7.45 -7.90
C ASN A 186 8.24 -7.45 -9.27
N LEU A 187 6.98 -7.90 -9.33
CA LEU A 187 6.20 -7.88 -10.56
C LEU A 187 6.03 -6.47 -11.15
N ASN A 188 6.01 -5.43 -10.32
CA ASN A 188 5.84 -4.05 -10.80
C ASN A 188 7.13 -3.36 -11.20
N TYR A 189 8.28 -3.71 -10.57
CA TYR A 189 9.51 -2.92 -10.72
C TYR A 189 10.68 -3.70 -11.36
N ASP A 190 10.56 -5.00 -11.54
CA ASP A 190 11.53 -5.78 -12.31
C ASP A 190 11.24 -5.65 -13.81
N GLU A 191 12.22 -5.21 -14.58
CA GLU A 191 12.08 -5.00 -16.04
C GLU A 191 11.78 -6.27 -16.82
N SER A 192 12.16 -7.44 -16.28
CA SER A 192 11.85 -8.75 -16.87
C SER A 192 10.40 -9.15 -16.71
N SER A 193 9.67 -8.48 -15.81
CA SER A 193 8.26 -8.77 -15.53
C SER A 193 7.35 -8.37 -16.68
N SER A 194 6.41 -9.23 -17.00
CA SER A 194 5.33 -8.87 -17.93
C SER A 194 4.39 -7.78 -17.39
N LEU A 195 4.40 -7.52 -16.07
CA LEU A 195 3.59 -6.49 -15.40
C LEU A 195 4.42 -5.24 -15.03
N TYR A 196 5.63 -5.09 -15.58
CA TYR A 196 6.51 -3.96 -15.31
C TYR A 196 5.77 -2.62 -15.48
N LEU A 197 5.76 -1.81 -14.42
CA LEU A 197 5.08 -0.51 -14.28
C LEU A 197 3.56 -0.49 -14.59
N ASP A 198 2.93 -1.66 -14.70
CA ASP A 198 1.49 -1.79 -14.99
C ASP A 198 0.64 -1.79 -13.71
N ILE A 199 1.25 -2.08 -12.54
CA ILE A 199 0.55 -2.16 -11.27
C ILE A 199 0.50 -0.79 -10.60
N LYS A 200 -0.71 -0.31 -10.30
CA LYS A 200 -0.94 0.96 -9.64
C LYS A 200 -0.70 0.84 -8.14
N GLN A 201 0.32 1.54 -7.66
CA GLN A 201 0.67 1.66 -6.25
C GLN A 201 0.75 3.14 -5.86
N HIS A 202 0.96 3.46 -4.57
CA HIS A 202 1.19 4.86 -4.15
C HIS A 202 2.42 5.45 -4.82
N THR A 203 3.45 4.64 -5.03
CA THR A 203 4.71 5.02 -5.67
C THR A 203 4.66 4.91 -7.20
N ASN A 204 3.70 4.17 -7.75
CA ASN A 204 3.41 4.10 -9.19
C ASN A 204 1.95 4.47 -9.49
N VAL A 205 1.64 5.75 -9.50
CA VAL A 205 0.27 6.26 -9.75
C VAL A 205 -0.20 6.07 -11.19
N GLN A 206 0.72 5.87 -12.13
CA GLN A 206 0.43 5.68 -13.56
C GLN A 206 0.02 4.24 -13.89
N GLY A 207 0.34 3.29 -13.02
CA GLY A 207 -0.11 1.91 -13.17
C GLY A 207 -1.63 1.82 -13.33
N ARG A 208 -2.10 0.80 -14.04
CA ARG A 208 -3.51 0.62 -14.41
C ARG A 208 -4.21 -0.43 -13.56
N ILE A 209 -3.52 -1.50 -13.23
CA ILE A 209 -4.04 -2.61 -12.43
C ILE A 209 -3.89 -2.25 -10.96
N ARG A 210 -4.95 -2.30 -10.18
CA ARG A 210 -4.84 -2.07 -8.74
C ARG A 210 -3.97 -3.14 -8.09
N ASP A 211 -3.00 -2.73 -7.30
CA ASP A 211 -2.14 -3.62 -6.53
C ASP A 211 -2.92 -4.61 -5.66
N THR A 212 -4.03 -4.15 -5.05
CA THR A 212 -4.91 -5.00 -4.25
C THR A 212 -5.52 -6.16 -5.02
N ALA A 213 -5.64 -6.07 -6.36
CA ALA A 213 -6.09 -7.17 -7.19
C ALA A 213 -5.00 -8.24 -7.38
N ILE A 214 -3.77 -7.79 -7.64
CA ILE A 214 -2.57 -8.69 -7.71
C ILE A 214 -2.30 -9.30 -6.34
N GLN A 215 -2.36 -8.52 -5.26
CA GLN A 215 -2.23 -9.01 -3.88
C GLN A 215 -3.25 -10.12 -3.59
N ARG A 216 -4.51 -9.93 -4.00
CA ARG A 216 -5.56 -10.94 -3.80
C ARG A 216 -5.29 -12.21 -4.58
N LEU A 217 -4.86 -12.09 -5.86
CA LEU A 217 -4.46 -13.23 -6.67
C LEU A 217 -3.32 -14.00 -5.99
N LEU A 218 -2.25 -13.31 -5.59
CA LEU A 218 -1.10 -13.89 -4.92
C LEU A 218 -1.46 -14.55 -3.59
N LEU A 219 -2.28 -13.88 -2.76
CA LEU A 219 -2.74 -14.46 -1.50
C LEU A 219 -3.55 -15.75 -1.70
N ASN A 220 -4.42 -15.79 -2.71
CA ASN A 220 -5.13 -17.02 -3.05
C ASN A 220 -4.15 -18.14 -3.48
N SER A 221 -3.18 -17.81 -4.33
CA SER A 221 -2.17 -18.74 -4.82
C SER A 221 -1.23 -19.25 -3.73
N LEU A 222 -0.83 -18.38 -2.80
CA LEU A 222 0.01 -18.72 -1.64
C LEU A 222 -0.76 -19.51 -0.57
N SER A 223 -2.07 -19.33 -0.48
CA SER A 223 -2.91 -20.03 0.51
C SER A 223 -3.25 -21.46 0.06
N ASP A 224 -3.67 -21.61 -1.18
CA ASP A 224 -4.21 -22.88 -1.69
C ASP A 224 -4.00 -23.09 -3.20
N GLY A 225 -2.85 -22.66 -3.73
CA GLY A 225 -2.56 -22.74 -5.15
C GLY A 225 -1.08 -22.94 -5.46
N ALA A 226 -0.72 -22.68 -6.70
CA ALA A 226 0.60 -22.91 -7.27
C ALA A 226 1.75 -22.26 -6.47
N CYS A 227 1.58 -21.02 -6.03
CA CYS A 227 2.62 -20.35 -5.25
C CYS A 227 2.84 -21.00 -3.87
N ARG A 228 1.82 -21.62 -3.24
CA ARG A 228 2.00 -22.40 -2.01
C ARG A 228 2.97 -23.56 -2.22
N ASP A 229 2.84 -24.24 -3.36
CA ASP A 229 3.67 -25.40 -3.66
C ASP A 229 5.10 -24.94 -4.03
N LEU A 230 5.23 -23.90 -4.85
CA LEU A 230 6.51 -23.39 -5.34
C LEU A 230 7.33 -22.66 -4.28
N ILE A 231 6.71 -21.99 -3.33
CA ILE A 231 7.43 -21.08 -2.38
C ILE A 231 8.39 -21.84 -1.47
N ASN A 232 8.16 -23.15 -1.24
CA ASN A 232 9.00 -23.99 -0.40
C ASN A 232 10.15 -24.64 -1.18
N GLU A 233 10.21 -24.46 -2.50
CA GLU A 233 11.31 -24.94 -3.34
C GLU A 233 12.51 -24.01 -3.27
N GLU A 234 13.68 -24.47 -3.72
CA GLU A 234 14.86 -23.62 -3.89
C GLU A 234 14.52 -22.46 -4.85
N ASN A 235 14.81 -21.20 -4.43
CA ASN A 235 14.41 -19.99 -5.13
C ASN A 235 12.89 -19.79 -5.32
N GLY A 236 12.06 -20.30 -4.40
CA GLY A 236 10.61 -20.30 -4.49
C GLY A 236 9.97 -18.94 -4.80
N GLU A 237 10.50 -17.84 -4.28
CA GLU A 237 10.04 -16.48 -4.64
C GLU A 237 10.20 -16.20 -6.13
N ASN A 238 11.34 -16.57 -6.73
CA ASN A 238 11.59 -16.38 -8.15
C ASN A 238 10.70 -17.31 -9.01
N LEU A 239 10.43 -18.51 -8.53
CA LEU A 239 9.50 -19.42 -9.20
C LEU A 239 8.08 -18.86 -9.22
N CYS A 240 7.59 -18.33 -8.11
CA CYS A 240 6.30 -17.64 -8.04
C CYS A 240 6.26 -16.40 -8.94
N PHE A 241 7.31 -15.57 -8.91
CA PHE A 241 7.44 -14.41 -9.78
C PHE A 241 7.37 -14.80 -11.27
N ASN A 242 8.16 -15.79 -11.66
CA ASN A 242 8.21 -16.26 -13.05
C ASN A 242 6.86 -16.85 -13.49
N LEU A 243 6.22 -17.67 -12.66
CA LEU A 243 4.90 -18.23 -12.95
C LEU A 243 3.88 -17.14 -13.30
N ILE A 244 3.74 -16.14 -12.41
CA ILE A 244 2.80 -15.05 -12.60
C ILE A 244 3.16 -14.21 -13.82
N SER A 245 4.45 -13.91 -14.02
CA SER A 245 4.93 -13.12 -15.16
C SER A 245 4.69 -13.83 -16.49
N GLN A 246 5.01 -15.12 -16.60
CA GLN A 246 4.76 -15.93 -17.81
C GLN A 246 3.27 -16.03 -18.12
N TYR A 247 2.44 -16.22 -17.09
CA TYR A 247 0.99 -16.26 -17.25
C TYR A 247 0.44 -14.94 -17.80
N PHE A 248 0.75 -13.80 -17.18
CA PHE A 248 0.26 -12.50 -17.66
C PHE A 248 0.87 -12.09 -19.00
N LYS A 249 2.07 -12.56 -19.34
CA LYS A 249 2.60 -12.44 -20.70
C LYS A 249 1.70 -13.15 -21.73
N ALA A 250 1.22 -14.35 -21.40
CA ALA A 250 0.28 -15.08 -22.21
C ALA A 250 -1.06 -14.36 -22.32
N VAL A 251 -1.63 -13.87 -21.21
CA VAL A 251 -2.87 -13.09 -21.17
C VAL A 251 -2.79 -11.86 -22.06
N LYS A 252 -1.71 -11.09 -21.97
CA LYS A 252 -1.48 -9.90 -22.80
C LYS A 252 -1.43 -10.21 -24.29
N LYS A 253 -0.83 -11.33 -24.63
CA LYS A 253 -0.70 -11.74 -26.04
C LYS A 253 -2.01 -12.29 -26.60
N THR A 254 -2.82 -12.94 -25.77
CA THR A 254 -4.13 -13.49 -26.14
C THR A 254 -5.18 -12.39 -26.29
N PHE A 255 -5.14 -11.36 -25.41
CA PHE A 255 -6.12 -10.28 -25.39
C PHE A 255 -5.47 -8.91 -25.61
N PRO A 256 -4.81 -8.65 -26.76
CA PRO A 256 -4.05 -7.42 -26.96
C PRO A 256 -4.94 -6.16 -26.93
N GLU A 257 -6.17 -6.24 -27.46
CA GLU A 257 -7.11 -5.12 -27.41
C GLU A 257 -7.60 -4.82 -26.01
N ALA A 258 -7.97 -5.84 -25.23
CA ALA A 258 -8.46 -5.67 -23.86
C ALA A 258 -7.34 -5.26 -22.88
N TRP A 259 -6.07 -5.47 -23.25
CA TRP A 259 -4.90 -5.03 -22.47
C TRP A 259 -4.23 -3.78 -23.02
N ASP A 260 -4.79 -3.11 -24.01
CA ASP A 260 -4.20 -1.90 -24.60
C ASP A 260 -3.84 -0.87 -23.51
N LYS A 261 -2.68 -0.22 -23.65
CA LYS A 261 -2.13 0.74 -22.66
C LYS A 261 -3.04 1.95 -22.41
N LYS A 262 -3.91 2.28 -23.34
CA LYS A 262 -4.87 3.39 -23.21
C LYS A 262 -6.07 3.04 -22.32
N LEU A 263 -6.36 1.75 -22.15
CA LEU A 263 -7.50 1.30 -21.36
C LEU A 263 -7.25 1.46 -19.84
N ARG A 264 -8.35 1.55 -19.13
CA ARG A 264 -8.40 1.67 -17.67
C ARG A 264 -9.37 0.61 -17.12
N PRO A 265 -9.39 0.32 -15.80
CA PRO A 265 -10.29 -0.70 -15.23
C PRO A 265 -11.79 -0.47 -15.49
N HIS A 266 -12.20 0.75 -15.80
CA HIS A 266 -13.59 1.05 -16.17
C HIS A 266 -13.88 0.85 -17.67
N THR A 267 -12.86 0.74 -18.52
CA THR A 267 -12.99 0.50 -19.97
C THR A 267 -12.51 -0.89 -20.39
N SER A 268 -11.89 -1.66 -19.50
CA SER A 268 -11.59 -3.06 -19.71
C SER A 268 -11.78 -3.86 -18.41
N ARG A 269 -12.60 -4.88 -18.46
CA ARG A 269 -12.82 -5.78 -17.34
C ARG A 269 -11.68 -6.77 -17.13
N LEU A 270 -10.82 -6.99 -18.13
CA LEU A 270 -9.63 -7.82 -18.01
C LEU A 270 -8.62 -7.23 -17.01
N ILE A 271 -8.35 -5.94 -17.06
CA ILE A 271 -7.47 -5.22 -16.14
C ILE A 271 -8.20 -4.68 -14.90
N HIS A 272 -9.51 -4.92 -14.78
CA HIS A 272 -10.28 -4.65 -13.58
C HIS A 272 -10.00 -5.70 -12.49
N GLY A 273 -10.20 -5.36 -11.21
CA GLY A 273 -9.93 -6.27 -10.11
C GLY A 273 -10.63 -7.62 -10.21
N ALA A 274 -11.86 -7.65 -10.73
CA ALA A 274 -12.59 -8.90 -10.95
C ALA A 274 -11.94 -9.77 -12.04
N GLY A 275 -11.51 -9.16 -13.15
CA GLY A 275 -10.83 -9.86 -14.24
C GLY A 275 -9.50 -10.45 -13.80
N ILE A 276 -8.66 -9.65 -13.15
CA ILE A 276 -7.36 -10.09 -12.64
C ILE A 276 -7.51 -11.30 -11.70
N VAL A 277 -8.42 -11.23 -10.74
CA VAL A 277 -8.62 -12.33 -9.78
C VAL A 277 -9.24 -13.56 -10.43
N ALA A 278 -10.22 -13.38 -11.33
CA ALA A 278 -10.83 -14.50 -12.05
C ALA A 278 -9.84 -15.20 -12.99
N MET A 279 -8.99 -14.44 -13.69
CA MET A 279 -7.89 -14.99 -14.49
C MET A 279 -6.85 -15.71 -13.62
N GLY A 280 -6.65 -15.29 -12.37
CA GLY A 280 -5.82 -16.04 -11.40
C GLY A 280 -6.33 -17.46 -11.18
N TYR A 281 -7.64 -17.67 -11.04
CA TYR A 281 -8.21 -19.03 -10.94
C TYR A 281 -7.99 -19.87 -12.21
N VAL A 282 -7.97 -19.24 -13.38
CA VAL A 282 -7.62 -19.92 -14.64
C VAL A 282 -6.16 -20.34 -14.63
N MET A 283 -5.25 -19.50 -14.15
CA MET A 283 -3.84 -19.84 -13.96
C MET A 283 -3.66 -21.06 -13.09
N GLU A 284 -4.30 -21.08 -11.92
CA GLU A 284 -4.26 -22.21 -10.98
C GLU A 284 -4.76 -23.50 -11.62
N TYR A 285 -5.83 -23.42 -12.38
CA TYR A 285 -6.39 -24.56 -13.07
C TYR A 285 -5.42 -25.15 -14.12
N LEU A 286 -4.80 -24.27 -14.95
CA LEU A 286 -3.84 -24.72 -15.97
C LEU A 286 -2.55 -25.25 -15.36
N PHE A 287 -2.09 -24.62 -14.26
CA PHE A 287 -0.95 -25.10 -13.49
C PHE A 287 -1.19 -26.53 -12.99
N ASN A 288 -2.35 -26.81 -12.42
CA ASN A 288 -2.66 -28.12 -11.83
C ASN A 288 -3.01 -29.17 -12.87
N ARG A 289 -3.79 -28.82 -13.92
CA ARG A 289 -4.24 -29.76 -14.95
C ARG A 289 -3.14 -30.11 -15.94
N ASP A 290 -2.45 -29.07 -16.45
CA ASP A 290 -1.54 -29.19 -17.60
C ASP A 290 -0.07 -29.04 -17.21
N ASN A 291 0.21 -28.85 -15.91
CA ASN A 291 1.54 -28.51 -15.40
C ASN A 291 2.13 -27.26 -16.09
N ALA A 292 1.27 -26.31 -16.50
CA ALA A 292 1.69 -25.13 -17.23
C ALA A 292 2.61 -24.23 -16.38
N ARG A 293 3.76 -23.86 -16.94
CA ARG A 293 4.79 -23.01 -16.31
C ARG A 293 5.29 -21.91 -17.25
N THR A 294 5.18 -22.13 -18.55
CA THR A 294 5.75 -21.27 -19.59
C THR A 294 4.67 -20.44 -20.30
N PHE A 295 5.12 -19.38 -20.93
CA PHE A 295 4.26 -18.54 -21.78
C PHE A 295 3.49 -19.35 -22.83
N GLN A 296 4.14 -20.31 -23.50
CA GLN A 296 3.54 -21.10 -24.56
C GLN A 296 2.43 -22.00 -24.03
N GLU A 297 2.67 -22.68 -22.91
CA GLU A 297 1.69 -23.55 -22.26
C GLU A 297 0.48 -22.78 -21.78
N PHE A 298 0.70 -21.64 -21.10
CA PHE A 298 -0.40 -20.79 -20.68
C PHE A 298 -1.18 -20.22 -21.85
N ARG A 299 -0.50 -19.78 -22.91
CA ARG A 299 -1.17 -19.26 -24.10
C ARG A 299 -2.05 -20.31 -24.78
N ALA A 300 -1.56 -21.52 -24.92
CA ALA A 300 -2.35 -22.63 -25.44
C ALA A 300 -3.57 -22.93 -24.55
N GLY A 301 -3.37 -22.94 -23.21
CA GLY A 301 -4.44 -23.20 -22.25
C GLY A 301 -5.55 -22.14 -22.22
N ILE A 302 -5.23 -20.85 -22.43
CA ILE A 302 -6.22 -19.77 -22.43
C ILE A 302 -6.80 -19.44 -23.83
N ALA A 303 -6.26 -19.98 -24.92
CA ALA A 303 -6.73 -19.72 -26.27
C ALA A 303 -8.26 -19.91 -26.44
N PRO A 304 -8.91 -20.93 -25.81
CA PRO A 304 -10.36 -21.07 -25.91
C PRO A 304 -11.19 -19.90 -25.37
N LEU A 305 -10.57 -18.96 -24.64
CA LEU A 305 -11.23 -17.77 -24.09
C LEU A 305 -11.34 -16.63 -25.11
N GLU A 306 -10.54 -16.62 -26.20
CA GLU A 306 -10.46 -15.49 -27.15
C GLU A 306 -11.85 -15.10 -27.70
N GLU A 307 -12.65 -16.08 -28.11
CA GLU A 307 -13.95 -15.86 -28.73
C GLU A 307 -15.13 -15.92 -27.73
N ARG A 308 -14.85 -16.15 -26.46
CA ARG A 308 -15.87 -16.42 -25.43
C ARG A 308 -15.95 -15.39 -24.32
N THR A 309 -15.14 -14.34 -24.40
CA THR A 309 -15.06 -13.34 -23.33
C THR A 309 -15.45 -11.95 -23.81
N ALA A 310 -16.05 -11.16 -22.92
CA ALA A 310 -16.50 -9.81 -23.20
C ALA A 310 -15.77 -8.81 -22.29
N TRP A 311 -14.48 -8.62 -22.53
CA TRP A 311 -13.63 -7.78 -21.69
C TRP A 311 -13.85 -6.28 -21.87
N THR A 312 -14.29 -5.87 -23.09
CA THR A 312 -14.45 -4.47 -23.48
C THR A 312 -15.83 -4.23 -24.12
N GLU A 313 -16.18 -2.98 -24.36
CA GLU A 313 -17.44 -2.60 -25.00
C GLU A 313 -17.59 -3.23 -26.40
N LYS A 314 -16.48 -3.40 -27.11
CA LYS A 314 -16.48 -4.00 -28.45
C LYS A 314 -16.88 -5.46 -28.46
N ASP A 315 -16.63 -6.16 -27.35
CA ASP A 315 -16.90 -7.59 -27.22
C ASP A 315 -18.38 -7.88 -26.89
N GLY A 316 -19.17 -6.84 -26.54
CA GLY A 316 -20.60 -6.93 -26.32
C GLY A 316 -20.98 -7.43 -24.92
N SER A 317 -21.45 -8.67 -24.80
CA SER A 317 -22.04 -9.19 -23.57
C SER A 317 -21.45 -10.53 -23.13
N TRP A 318 -21.46 -10.78 -21.83
CA TRP A 318 -21.17 -12.07 -21.24
C TRP A 318 -22.39 -13.00 -21.31
N TYR A 319 -22.16 -14.26 -21.66
CA TYR A 319 -23.19 -15.30 -21.73
C TYR A 319 -22.95 -16.35 -20.66
N PHE A 320 -23.55 -16.18 -19.48
CA PHE A 320 -23.40 -17.08 -18.33
C PHE A 320 -24.49 -18.18 -18.31
N GLY A 321 -24.65 -18.92 -19.40
CA GLY A 321 -25.76 -19.83 -19.61
C GLY A 321 -26.99 -19.04 -20.06
N ASP A 322 -28.08 -19.09 -19.27
CA ASP A 322 -29.31 -18.34 -19.56
C ASP A 322 -29.23 -16.87 -19.17
N GLU A 323 -28.21 -16.46 -18.40
CA GLU A 323 -28.02 -15.08 -17.95
C GLU A 323 -27.09 -14.33 -18.92
N ILE A 324 -27.60 -13.26 -19.53
CA ILE A 324 -26.83 -12.34 -20.37
C ILE A 324 -26.51 -11.09 -19.56
N ARG A 325 -25.24 -10.71 -19.52
CA ARG A 325 -24.78 -9.49 -18.83
C ARG A 325 -23.95 -8.63 -19.77
N ASN A 326 -24.17 -7.31 -19.67
CA ASN A 326 -23.34 -6.35 -20.36
C ASN A 326 -21.86 -6.52 -19.94
N TRP A 327 -20.92 -6.25 -20.85
CA TRP A 327 -19.48 -6.39 -20.62
C TRP A 327 -18.99 -5.72 -19.33
N ASN A 328 -19.55 -4.56 -18.97
CA ASN A 328 -19.13 -3.76 -17.81
C ASN A 328 -19.88 -4.08 -16.51
N SER A 329 -20.82 -5.00 -16.52
CA SER A 329 -21.65 -5.32 -15.35
C SER A 329 -20.90 -6.07 -14.24
N ILE A 330 -19.81 -6.75 -14.59
CA ILE A 330 -19.00 -7.50 -13.64
C ILE A 330 -18.27 -6.54 -12.68
N GLN A 331 -18.59 -6.62 -11.39
CA GLN A 331 -18.02 -5.78 -10.35
C GLN A 331 -16.97 -6.54 -9.52
N ASN A 332 -16.17 -5.81 -8.73
CA ASN A 332 -15.15 -6.41 -7.86
C ASN A 332 -15.75 -6.93 -6.55
N THR A 333 -16.87 -7.67 -6.65
CA THR A 333 -17.54 -8.36 -5.55
C THR A 333 -17.16 -9.84 -5.54
N HIS A 334 -17.29 -10.50 -4.40
CA HIS A 334 -17.01 -11.94 -4.32
C HIS A 334 -17.90 -12.74 -5.30
N ARG A 335 -19.20 -12.41 -5.35
CA ARG A 335 -20.18 -13.09 -6.21
C ARG A 335 -19.81 -12.98 -7.68
N ASP A 336 -19.51 -11.78 -8.17
CA ASP A 336 -19.18 -11.57 -9.58
C ASP A 336 -17.85 -12.21 -9.98
N ILE A 337 -16.86 -12.16 -9.07
CA ILE A 337 -15.57 -12.84 -9.30
C ILE A 337 -15.77 -14.35 -9.42
N GLN A 338 -16.56 -14.96 -8.53
CA GLN A 338 -16.83 -16.41 -8.59
C GLN A 338 -17.64 -16.79 -9.83
N LEU A 339 -18.62 -15.99 -10.22
CA LEU A 339 -19.38 -16.19 -11.45
C LEU A 339 -18.46 -16.16 -12.66
N LEU A 340 -17.63 -15.13 -12.78
CA LEU A 340 -16.68 -14.96 -13.88
C LEU A 340 -15.64 -16.09 -13.90
N ALA A 341 -15.04 -16.42 -12.75
CA ALA A 341 -14.06 -17.49 -12.65
C ALA A 341 -14.67 -18.85 -13.07
N SER A 342 -15.87 -19.16 -12.58
CA SER A 342 -16.58 -20.40 -12.94
C SER A 342 -16.89 -20.49 -14.44
N TYR A 343 -17.24 -19.36 -15.05
CA TYR A 343 -17.44 -19.27 -16.49
C TYR A 343 -16.16 -19.52 -17.27
N LEU A 344 -15.08 -18.80 -16.94
CA LEU A 344 -13.78 -18.93 -17.61
C LEU A 344 -13.24 -20.36 -17.49
N LEU A 345 -13.34 -20.96 -16.32
CA LEU A 345 -12.93 -22.36 -16.08
C LEU A 345 -13.71 -23.34 -16.94
N ARG A 346 -15.03 -23.14 -17.15
CA ARG A 346 -15.81 -23.97 -18.06
C ARG A 346 -15.35 -23.83 -19.51
N CYS A 347 -14.94 -22.63 -19.92
CA CYS A 347 -14.46 -22.39 -21.28
C CYS A 347 -13.11 -23.06 -21.57
N VAL A 348 -12.21 -23.11 -20.58
CA VAL A 348 -10.88 -23.75 -20.74
C VAL A 348 -10.91 -25.29 -20.49
N LYS A 349 -12.01 -25.81 -19.93
CA LYS A 349 -12.18 -27.28 -19.74
C LYS A 349 -12.55 -28.01 -21.03
N LYS A 350 -13.09 -27.29 -22.00
CA LYS A 350 -13.50 -27.84 -23.29
C LYS A 350 -12.36 -27.77 -24.29
#